data_0174d58cfbef28a31be45c4ff3c6f685
#
_entry.id   0174d58cfbef28a31be45c4ff3c6f685
#
_cell.length_a   1.000
_cell.length_b   1.000
_cell.length_c   1.000
_cell.angle_alpha   90.00
_cell.angle_beta   90.00
_cell.angle_gamma   90.00
#
_symmetry.space_group_name_H-M   'P 1'
#
loop_
_entity.id
_entity.type
_entity.pdbx_description
1 polymer ?
#
loop_
_entity_poly.entity_id
_entity_poly.type
_entity_poly.pdbx_seq_one_letter_code
_entity_poly.pdbx_strand_id
1 'polypeptide(L)'
;SLTASELLPGRERLLVSRAMSKAFAFAGARVGYLLADPAVIDALRLVRLPYHLSGITQAAALGALENAEVMLAMVEDIRQQRDRLLQELPGLGYTVCESQANFVLFGGVENPKALFEQLLSHDILIRDVGIPHHLRVTAGTEAETSYFLETLATLAR
;
A
#
# COMPACT_ATOMS: atom_id res chain seq x y z
N SER A 1 -7.86 8.79 12.04
CA SER A 1 -8.20 7.51 11.36
C SER A 1 -8.44 6.44 12.40
N LEU A 2 -9.54 5.68 12.26
CA LEU A 2 -9.82 4.53 13.11
C LEU A 2 -8.76 3.46 12.89
N THR A 3 -8.16 2.98 13.98
CA THR A 3 -7.20 1.88 13.93
C THR A 3 -7.76 0.67 14.67
N ALA A 4 -7.61 -0.53 14.10
CA ALA A 4 -8.04 -1.77 14.72
C ALA A 4 -7.35 -2.04 16.09
N SER A 5 -6.23 -1.37 16.39
CA SER A 5 -5.58 -1.47 17.69
C SER A 5 -6.46 -0.94 18.85
N GLU A 6 -7.38 -0.03 18.59
CA GLU A 6 -8.34 0.48 19.59
C GLU A 6 -9.36 -0.59 20.03
N LEU A 7 -9.50 -1.64 19.24
CA LEU A 7 -10.39 -2.76 19.52
C LEU A 7 -9.76 -3.86 20.40
N LEU A 8 -8.46 -3.78 20.69
CA LEU A 8 -7.73 -4.81 21.45
C LEU A 8 -8.19 -4.96 22.91
N PRO A 9 -8.50 -3.87 23.66
CA PRO A 9 -8.90 -4.01 25.06
C PRO A 9 -10.08 -4.97 25.24
N GLY A 10 -9.91 -5.97 26.11
CA GLY A 10 -10.93 -6.99 26.42
C GLY A 10 -11.18 -8.03 25.33
N ARG A 11 -10.35 -8.10 24.29
CA ARG A 11 -10.46 -9.05 23.18
C ARG A 11 -9.22 -9.95 23.07
N GLU A 12 -9.17 -10.97 23.91
CA GLU A 12 -8.04 -11.90 24.01
C GLU A 12 -7.69 -12.62 22.68
N ARG A 13 -8.65 -12.77 21.78
CA ARG A 13 -8.47 -13.46 20.48
C ARG A 13 -8.25 -12.51 19.29
N LEU A 14 -8.18 -11.20 19.53
CA LEU A 14 -7.91 -10.24 18.48
C LEU A 14 -6.39 -10.03 18.32
N LEU A 15 -5.94 -10.13 17.09
CA LEU A 15 -4.56 -9.82 16.68
C LEU A 15 -4.58 -8.73 15.65
N VAL A 16 -3.74 -7.72 15.82
CA VAL A 16 -3.58 -6.62 14.85
C VAL A 16 -2.15 -6.64 14.33
N SER A 17 -1.98 -7.01 13.07
CA SER A 17 -0.67 -6.99 12.41
C SER A 17 -0.43 -5.65 11.72
N ARG A 18 0.79 -5.18 11.78
CA ARG A 18 1.27 -3.96 11.11
C ARG A 18 2.57 -4.25 10.37
N ALA A 19 2.75 -3.64 9.23
CA ALA A 19 3.96 -3.75 8.43
C ALA A 19 4.63 -2.38 8.27
N MET A 20 5.95 -2.36 8.31
CA MET A 20 6.74 -1.16 8.02
C MET A 20 7.04 -0.99 6.52
N SER A 21 6.62 -1.97 5.71
CA SER A 21 6.98 -2.08 4.29
C SER A 21 6.57 -0.89 3.43
N LYS A 22 5.47 -0.19 3.77
CA LYS A 22 4.94 0.92 2.97
C LYS A 22 5.18 2.26 3.64
N ALA A 23 4.57 2.49 4.80
CA ALA A 23 4.66 3.77 5.52
C ALA A 23 6.10 4.19 5.87
N PHE A 24 7.01 3.24 6.04
CA PHE A 24 8.42 3.48 6.35
C PHE A 24 9.37 3.14 5.20
N ALA A 25 8.88 2.94 3.99
CA ALA A 25 9.67 2.53 2.81
C ALA A 25 10.56 1.28 3.07
N PHE A 26 10.12 0.37 3.95
CA PHE A 26 10.93 -0.71 4.52
C PHE A 26 10.61 -2.09 3.94
N ALA A 27 10.18 -2.12 2.67
CA ALA A 27 9.71 -3.35 2.03
C ALA A 27 10.79 -4.44 1.94
N GLY A 28 12.03 -4.06 1.64
CA GLY A 28 13.17 -4.97 1.53
C GLY A 28 13.63 -5.56 2.87
N ALA A 29 13.41 -4.88 3.98
CA ALA A 29 13.84 -5.30 5.31
C ALA A 29 12.94 -6.39 5.95
N ARG A 30 11.75 -6.64 5.38
CA ARG A 30 10.81 -7.68 5.83
C ARG A 30 10.41 -7.54 7.31
N VAL A 31 10.12 -6.32 7.77
CA VAL A 31 9.75 -6.00 9.16
C VAL A 31 8.28 -5.68 9.29
N GLY A 32 7.68 -6.24 10.32
CA GLY A 32 6.36 -5.92 10.81
C GLY A 32 6.27 -6.21 12.30
N TYR A 33 5.15 -5.88 12.90
CA TYR A 33 4.88 -6.17 14.30
C TYR A 33 3.43 -6.60 14.50
N LEU A 34 3.22 -7.27 15.62
CA LEU A 34 1.92 -7.78 16.02
C LEU A 34 1.55 -7.20 17.39
N LEU A 35 0.31 -6.76 17.51
CA LEU A 35 -0.31 -6.35 18.76
C LEU A 35 -1.39 -7.39 19.10
N ALA A 36 -1.33 -7.97 20.31
CA ALA A 36 -2.28 -8.97 20.78
C ALA A 36 -2.23 -9.08 22.31
N ASP A 37 -3.10 -9.89 22.87
CA ASP A 37 -3.04 -10.28 24.29
C ASP A 37 -1.66 -10.90 24.62
N PRO A 38 -1.08 -10.63 25.81
CA PRO A 38 0.20 -11.18 26.22
C PRO A 38 0.30 -12.70 26.10
N ALA A 39 -0.76 -13.44 26.43
CA ALA A 39 -0.77 -14.91 26.33
C ALA A 39 -0.62 -15.39 24.88
N VAL A 40 -1.22 -14.67 23.90
CA VAL A 40 -1.05 -14.95 22.48
C VAL A 40 0.37 -14.64 22.03
N ILE A 41 0.95 -13.52 22.47
CA ILE A 41 2.34 -13.16 22.16
C ILE A 41 3.31 -14.21 22.71
N ASP A 42 3.10 -14.70 23.93
CA ASP A 42 3.95 -15.74 24.52
C ASP A 42 3.85 -17.07 23.75
N ALA A 43 2.65 -17.48 23.34
CA ALA A 43 2.46 -18.63 22.46
C ALA A 43 3.19 -18.48 21.11
N LEU A 44 3.13 -17.31 20.50
CA LEU A 44 3.85 -17.02 19.25
C LEU A 44 5.37 -17.04 19.42
N ARG A 45 5.89 -16.63 20.58
CA ARG A 45 7.32 -16.70 20.88
C ARG A 45 7.85 -18.14 20.89
N LEU A 46 7.03 -19.12 21.25
CA LEU A 46 7.43 -20.53 21.26
C LEU A 46 7.60 -21.13 19.85
N VAL A 47 6.85 -20.62 18.88
CA VAL A 47 6.83 -21.18 17.51
C VAL A 47 7.58 -20.34 16.48
N ARG A 48 7.95 -19.10 16.81
CA ARG A 48 8.72 -18.27 15.90
C ARG A 48 10.13 -18.79 15.72
N LEU A 49 10.70 -18.60 14.54
CA LEU A 49 12.10 -18.94 14.29
C LEU A 49 13.03 -18.11 15.20
N PRO A 50 14.05 -18.75 15.82
CA PRO A 50 15.13 -18.00 16.45
C PRO A 50 15.85 -17.16 15.38
N TYR A 51 16.34 -15.98 15.78
CA TYR A 51 17.04 -15.06 14.86
C TYR A 51 16.26 -14.64 13.61
N HIS A 52 14.92 -14.57 13.70
CA HIS A 52 14.03 -14.24 12.58
C HIS A 52 14.26 -12.82 12.00
N LEU A 53 14.87 -11.91 12.75
CA LEU A 53 15.30 -10.58 12.31
C LEU A 53 16.77 -10.37 12.68
N SER A 54 17.56 -9.94 11.70
CA SER A 54 18.97 -9.58 11.94
C SER A 54 19.10 -8.34 12.83
N GLY A 55 20.21 -8.20 13.55
CA GLY A 55 20.49 -7.00 14.35
C GLY A 55 20.53 -5.73 13.50
N ILE A 56 21.06 -5.82 12.27
CA ILE A 56 21.09 -4.69 11.31
C ILE A 56 19.67 -4.27 10.95
N THR A 57 18.80 -5.22 10.65
CA THR A 57 17.38 -4.95 10.34
C THR A 57 16.67 -4.27 11.51
N GLN A 58 16.93 -4.73 12.74
CA GLN A 58 16.33 -4.13 13.94
C GLN A 58 16.85 -2.70 14.18
N ALA A 59 18.15 -2.47 14.04
CA ALA A 59 18.74 -1.14 14.17
C ALA A 59 18.19 -0.16 13.13
N ALA A 60 18.06 -0.60 11.87
CA ALA A 60 17.48 0.21 10.81
C ALA A 60 15.99 0.52 11.07
N ALA A 61 15.22 -0.44 11.62
CA ALA A 61 13.83 -0.22 11.99
C ALA A 61 13.68 0.81 13.12
N LEU A 62 14.57 0.78 14.11
CA LEU A 62 14.62 1.78 15.18
C LEU A 62 14.92 3.17 14.62
N GLY A 63 15.95 3.29 13.76
CA GLY A 63 16.27 4.56 13.11
C GLY A 63 15.12 5.11 12.25
N ALA A 64 14.36 4.24 11.57
CA ALA A 64 13.18 4.65 10.84
C ALA A 64 12.06 5.17 11.77
N LEU A 65 11.88 4.57 12.95
CA LEU A 65 10.91 5.03 13.95
C LEU A 65 11.33 6.34 14.61
N GLU A 66 12.62 6.55 14.84
CA GLU A 66 13.16 7.82 15.35
C GLU A 66 12.92 8.98 14.37
N ASN A 67 12.81 8.69 13.07
CA ASN A 67 12.50 9.64 12.01
C ASN A 67 11.04 9.52 11.50
N ALA A 68 10.12 9.06 12.33
CA ALA A 68 8.74 8.77 11.93
C ALA A 68 8.00 9.98 11.34
N GLU A 69 8.27 11.20 11.80
CA GLU A 69 7.64 12.42 11.28
C GLU A 69 7.93 12.61 9.78
N VAL A 70 9.17 12.40 9.35
CA VAL A 70 9.56 12.50 7.93
C VAL A 70 8.84 11.43 7.11
N MET A 71 8.80 10.18 7.61
CA MET A 71 8.14 9.08 6.93
C MET A 71 6.62 9.30 6.82
N LEU A 72 5.99 9.85 7.86
CA LEU A 72 4.56 10.12 7.87
C LEU A 72 4.16 11.31 6.99
N ALA A 73 5.05 12.29 6.79
CA ALA A 73 4.84 13.33 5.80
C ALA A 73 4.76 12.75 4.38
N MET A 74 5.68 11.85 4.01
CA MET A 74 5.62 11.13 2.73
C MET A 74 4.34 10.29 2.56
N VAL A 75 3.84 9.71 3.65
CA VAL A 75 2.55 9.00 3.64
C VAL A 75 1.40 9.93 3.30
N GLU A 76 1.42 11.18 3.81
CA GLU A 76 0.38 12.16 3.50
C GLU A 76 0.39 12.55 2.03
N ASP A 77 1.56 12.76 1.43
CA ASP A 77 1.69 13.01 -0.02
C ASP A 77 1.09 11.85 -0.83
N ILE A 78 1.42 10.61 -0.49
CA ILE A 78 0.86 9.42 -1.15
C ILE A 78 -0.67 9.34 -0.97
N ARG A 79 -1.20 9.71 0.19
CA ARG A 79 -2.65 9.75 0.42
C ARG A 79 -3.33 10.78 -0.49
N GLN A 80 -2.75 11.97 -0.63
CA GLN A 80 -3.28 13.01 -1.53
C GLN A 80 -3.31 12.51 -2.98
N GLN A 81 -2.24 11.86 -3.45
CA GLN A 81 -2.21 11.32 -4.80
C GLN A 81 -3.18 10.14 -5.00
N ARG A 82 -3.37 9.28 -4.00
CA ARG A 82 -4.40 8.25 -4.03
C ARG A 82 -5.80 8.87 -4.13
N ASP A 83 -6.09 9.87 -3.34
CA ASP A 83 -7.40 10.53 -3.33
C ASP A 83 -7.65 11.25 -4.66
N ARG A 84 -6.61 11.83 -5.26
CA ARG A 84 -6.65 12.38 -6.62
C ARG A 84 -7.00 11.30 -7.66
N LEU A 85 -6.36 10.13 -7.60
CA LEU A 85 -6.71 9.00 -8.49
C LEU A 85 -8.18 8.59 -8.34
N LEU A 86 -8.70 8.51 -7.10
CA LEU A 86 -10.10 8.19 -6.85
C LEU A 86 -11.08 9.22 -7.44
N GLN A 87 -10.67 10.49 -7.51
CA GLN A 87 -11.48 11.59 -8.05
C GLN A 87 -11.40 11.70 -9.58
N GLU A 88 -10.22 11.51 -10.17
CA GLU A 88 -10.01 11.78 -11.59
C GLU A 88 -10.30 10.58 -12.50
N LEU A 89 -10.05 9.34 -12.07
CA LEU A 89 -10.32 8.14 -12.88
C LEU A 89 -11.79 8.01 -13.33
N PRO A 90 -12.82 8.34 -12.52
CA PRO A 90 -14.20 8.31 -12.98
C PRO A 90 -14.47 9.30 -14.12
N GLY A 91 -13.82 10.45 -14.15
CA GLY A 91 -13.90 11.43 -15.23
C GLY A 91 -13.33 10.92 -16.57
N LEU A 92 -12.48 9.89 -16.53
CA LEU A 92 -11.95 9.21 -17.71
C LEU A 92 -12.77 7.96 -18.12
N GLY A 93 -13.91 7.71 -17.46
CA GLY A 93 -14.81 6.60 -17.79
C GLY A 93 -14.53 5.31 -17.01
N TYR A 94 -13.62 5.32 -16.05
CA TYR A 94 -13.31 4.15 -15.22
C TYR A 94 -14.14 4.12 -13.93
N THR A 95 -14.39 2.94 -13.41
CA THR A 95 -14.94 2.74 -12.06
C THR A 95 -13.79 2.62 -11.07
N VAL A 96 -13.97 3.03 -9.82
CA VAL A 96 -12.95 2.91 -8.77
C VAL A 96 -13.51 2.22 -7.54
N CYS A 97 -12.69 1.42 -6.91
CA CYS A 97 -12.97 0.88 -5.58
C CYS A 97 -12.43 1.85 -4.52
N GLU A 98 -13.21 2.12 -3.46
CA GLU A 98 -12.71 2.88 -2.32
C GLU A 98 -11.40 2.28 -1.79
N SER A 99 -10.44 3.13 -1.45
CA SER A 99 -9.13 2.71 -0.99
C SER A 99 -8.66 3.50 0.22
N GLN A 100 -8.15 2.78 1.21
CA GLN A 100 -7.36 3.32 2.33
C GLN A 100 -5.89 2.85 2.26
N ALA A 101 -5.51 2.23 1.13
CA ALA A 101 -4.16 1.76 0.85
C ALA A 101 -3.34 2.81 0.07
N ASN A 102 -2.16 2.46 -0.35
CA ASN A 102 -1.32 3.27 -1.23
C ASN A 102 -1.57 3.00 -2.73
N PHE A 103 -2.70 2.42 -3.07
CA PHE A 103 -3.08 2.09 -4.45
C PHE A 103 -4.58 2.23 -4.65
N VAL A 104 -4.99 2.31 -5.91
CA VAL A 104 -6.39 2.27 -6.35
C VAL A 104 -6.59 1.08 -7.28
N LEU A 105 -7.64 0.29 -7.04
CA LEU A 105 -8.16 -0.68 -7.97
C LEU A 105 -9.23 0.01 -8.82
N PHE A 106 -9.03 0.04 -10.14
CA PHE A 106 -9.98 0.64 -11.05
C PHE A 106 -10.47 -0.37 -12.08
N GLY A 107 -11.73 -0.26 -12.44
CA GLY A 107 -12.44 -1.15 -13.34
C GLY A 107 -13.02 -0.39 -14.54
N GLY A 108 -13.81 -1.11 -15.36
CA GLY A 108 -14.32 -0.59 -16.63
C GLY A 108 -13.30 -0.69 -17.77
N VAL A 109 -12.22 -1.47 -17.57
CA VAL A 109 -11.19 -1.71 -18.57
C VAL A 109 -11.65 -2.84 -19.48
N GLU A 110 -11.83 -2.57 -20.77
CA GLU A 110 -12.29 -3.57 -21.74
C GLU A 110 -11.28 -4.71 -21.86
N ASN A 111 -10.02 -4.38 -22.08
CA ASN A 111 -8.92 -5.33 -22.17
C ASN A 111 -7.76 -4.93 -21.24
N PRO A 112 -7.71 -5.46 -20.00
CA PRO A 112 -6.66 -5.12 -19.02
C PRO A 112 -5.26 -5.39 -19.54
N LYS A 113 -5.05 -6.48 -20.25
CA LYS A 113 -3.72 -6.82 -20.78
C LYS A 113 -3.25 -5.81 -21.83
N ALA A 114 -4.14 -5.43 -22.76
CA ALA A 114 -3.78 -4.45 -23.80
C ALA A 114 -3.48 -3.07 -23.18
N LEU A 115 -4.30 -2.61 -22.23
CA LEU A 115 -4.06 -1.33 -21.56
C LEU A 115 -2.77 -1.36 -20.72
N PHE A 116 -2.48 -2.47 -20.06
CA PHE A 116 -1.22 -2.66 -19.35
C PHE A 116 -0.01 -2.54 -20.29
N GLU A 117 -0.05 -3.22 -21.45
CA GLU A 117 1.03 -3.19 -22.45
C GLU A 117 1.18 -1.78 -23.06
N GLN A 118 0.09 -1.07 -23.31
CA GLN A 118 0.12 0.32 -23.79
C GLN A 118 0.77 1.25 -22.76
N LEU A 119 0.34 1.18 -21.50
CA LEU A 119 0.95 1.97 -20.42
C LEU A 119 2.43 1.64 -20.23
N LEU A 120 2.79 0.37 -20.31
CA LEU A 120 4.19 -0.05 -20.24
C LEU A 120 5.04 0.53 -21.38
N SER A 121 4.49 0.68 -22.59
CA SER A 121 5.18 1.32 -23.71
C SER A 121 5.43 2.82 -23.51
N HIS A 122 4.75 3.42 -22.53
CA HIS A 122 4.96 4.80 -22.05
C HIS A 122 5.76 4.85 -20.74
N ASP A 123 6.50 3.79 -20.39
CA ASP A 123 7.27 3.66 -19.15
C ASP A 123 6.42 3.72 -17.86
N ILE A 124 5.12 3.43 -17.96
CA ILE A 124 4.20 3.41 -16.83
C ILE A 124 3.93 1.96 -16.43
N LEU A 125 4.48 1.55 -15.29
CA LEU A 125 4.28 0.21 -14.74
C LEU A 125 3.17 0.21 -13.68
N ILE A 126 2.04 -0.36 -14.05
CA ILE A 126 0.92 -0.65 -13.14
C ILE A 126 0.82 -2.16 -12.88
N ARG A 127 -0.26 -2.65 -12.30
CA ARG A 127 -0.41 -4.08 -12.02
C ARG A 127 -1.71 -4.64 -12.55
N ASP A 128 -1.60 -5.69 -13.34
CA ASP A 128 -2.69 -6.63 -13.58
C ASP A 128 -2.77 -7.58 -12.37
N VAL A 129 -3.91 -7.62 -11.72
CA VAL A 129 -4.17 -8.43 -10.52
C VAL A 129 -5.00 -9.68 -10.83
N GLY A 130 -5.30 -9.94 -12.11
CA GLY A 130 -6.10 -11.08 -12.55
C GLY A 130 -7.60 -10.95 -12.26
N ILE A 131 -8.09 -9.76 -11.91
CA ILE A 131 -9.52 -9.49 -11.77
C ILE A 131 -10.06 -9.03 -13.13
N PRO A 132 -11.08 -9.68 -13.68
CA PRO A 132 -11.64 -9.30 -14.99
C PRO A 132 -11.99 -7.82 -15.05
N HIS A 133 -11.59 -7.16 -16.12
CA HIS A 133 -11.85 -5.75 -16.39
C HIS A 133 -11.26 -4.76 -15.36
N HIS A 134 -10.27 -5.18 -14.56
CA HIS A 134 -9.66 -4.32 -13.54
C HIS A 134 -8.13 -4.31 -13.66
N LEU A 135 -7.57 -3.14 -13.32
CA LEU A 135 -6.14 -2.93 -13.12
C LEU A 135 -5.92 -2.19 -11.80
N ARG A 136 -4.70 -2.25 -11.27
CA ARG A 136 -4.32 -1.60 -10.02
C ARG A 136 -3.16 -0.63 -10.24
N VAL A 137 -3.36 0.63 -9.90
CA VAL A 137 -2.32 1.66 -9.92
C VAL A 137 -1.90 1.99 -8.49
N THR A 138 -0.59 2.06 -8.23
CA THR A 138 -0.04 2.56 -6.98
C THR A 138 0.09 4.07 -7.07
N ALA A 139 -0.34 4.79 -6.03
CA ALA A 139 -0.12 6.23 -5.94
C ALA A 139 1.39 6.50 -5.83
N GLY A 140 1.87 7.37 -6.69
CA GLY A 140 3.25 7.83 -6.74
C GLY A 140 3.39 9.27 -6.25
N THR A 141 4.40 9.96 -6.74
CA THR A 141 4.54 11.42 -6.63
C THR A 141 3.47 12.14 -7.44
N GLU A 142 3.33 13.44 -7.23
CA GLU A 142 2.42 14.28 -8.03
C GLU A 142 2.75 14.20 -9.53
N ALA A 143 4.02 14.25 -9.88
CA ALA A 143 4.48 14.16 -11.28
C ALA A 143 4.14 12.79 -11.90
N GLU A 144 4.39 11.70 -11.18
CA GLU A 144 4.07 10.34 -11.66
C GLU A 144 2.55 10.13 -11.80
N THR A 145 1.77 10.62 -10.84
CA THR A 145 0.30 10.54 -10.89
C THR A 145 -0.25 11.35 -12.05
N SER A 146 0.26 12.56 -12.30
CA SER A 146 -0.13 13.40 -13.41
C SER A 146 0.19 12.73 -14.74
N TYR A 147 1.42 12.24 -14.91
CA TYR A 147 1.83 11.55 -16.12
C TYR A 147 0.98 10.31 -16.42
N PHE A 148 0.65 9.53 -15.40
CA PHE A 148 -0.27 8.38 -15.53
C PHE A 148 -1.64 8.80 -16.03
N LEU A 149 -2.27 9.81 -15.40
CA LEU A 149 -3.62 10.27 -15.74
C LEU A 149 -3.68 10.89 -17.15
N GLU A 150 -2.69 11.70 -17.53
CA GLU A 150 -2.58 12.31 -18.85
C GLU A 150 -2.41 11.26 -19.96
N THR A 151 -1.54 10.27 -19.71
CA THR A 151 -1.33 9.15 -20.66
C THR A 151 -2.61 8.33 -20.78
N LEU A 152 -3.25 7.99 -19.68
CA LEU A 152 -4.49 7.23 -19.68
C LEU A 152 -5.62 7.95 -20.42
N ALA A 153 -5.73 9.28 -20.28
CA ALA A 153 -6.69 10.11 -21.02
C ALA A 153 -6.44 10.12 -22.54
N THR A 154 -5.18 9.94 -22.94
CA THR A 154 -4.82 9.85 -24.36
C THR A 154 -5.14 8.49 -24.96
N LEU A 155 -4.95 7.42 -24.18
CA LEU A 155 -5.22 6.03 -24.59
C LEU A 155 -6.70 5.67 -24.58
N ALA A 156 -7.54 6.38 -23.81
CA ALA A 156 -8.98 6.18 -23.71
C ALA A 156 -9.78 6.81 -24.89
N ARG A 157 -9.12 7.48 -25.84
CA ARG A 157 -9.71 8.06 -27.06
C ARG A 157 -9.57 7.13 -28.24
#